data_b3e3d25db2a2cea30294fd76fc212170
#
_entry.id   b3e3d25db2a2cea30294fd76fc212170
#
_cell.length_a   1.000
_cell.length_b   1.000
_cell.length_c   1.000
_cell.angle_alpha   90.00
_cell.angle_beta   90.00
_cell.angle_gamma   90.00
#
_symmetry.space_group_name_H-M   'P 1'
#
loop_
_entity.id
_entity.type
_entity.pdbx_description
1 polymer ?
#
loop_
_entity_poly.entity_id
_entity_poly.type
_entity_poly.pdbx_seq_one_letter_code
_entity_poly.pdbx_strand_id
1 'polypeptide(L)'
;MRRVGLAVLMSVDFPTGTARWCDGGFFAFEGNIFRSRDPVWGPVAAVDAIAEGLGDELPSTGFSVFPAKSTPVATLDSDDIQGSRLKMWIAEFDPASGLITDADLYYDGRIDRSVLEIGKALRSVNFEVGTMIERLLLRNSGNSLSASWHKSVWPGETGHDQATGLKTPVAWGVSSPAGGVSGGGGGSGRGGGIYQQQVLR
;
A
#
# COMPACT_ATOMS: atom_id res chain seq x y z
N MET A 1 5.58 -44.02 12.46
CA MET A 1 5.65 -42.55 12.57
C MET A 1 5.51 -41.97 11.16
N ARG A 2 4.47 -41.17 10.91
CA ARG A 2 4.33 -40.43 9.64
C ARG A 2 5.34 -39.27 9.65
N ARG A 3 6.22 -39.20 8.66
CA ARG A 3 7.13 -38.05 8.50
C ARG A 3 6.34 -36.97 7.77
N VAL A 4 6.36 -35.77 8.27
CA VAL A 4 5.77 -34.60 7.66
C VAL A 4 6.89 -33.62 7.36
N GLY A 5 6.94 -33.11 6.14
CA GLY A 5 7.83 -32.01 5.75
C GLY A 5 7.09 -30.66 5.89
N LEU A 6 7.83 -29.62 6.17
CA LEU A 6 7.31 -28.24 6.16
C LEU A 6 7.92 -27.50 4.98
N ALA A 7 7.12 -26.68 4.33
CA ALA A 7 7.52 -25.79 3.25
C ALA A 7 6.89 -24.42 3.42
N VAL A 8 7.62 -23.38 3.06
CA VAL A 8 7.09 -22.02 2.97
C VAL A 8 6.69 -21.74 1.53
N LEU A 9 5.45 -21.29 1.34
CA LEU A 9 4.94 -20.84 0.06
C LEU A 9 4.72 -19.33 0.13
N MET A 10 5.11 -18.61 -0.90
CA MET A 10 4.93 -17.16 -0.98
C MET A 10 4.39 -16.78 -2.35
N SER A 11 3.39 -15.92 -2.41
CA SER A 11 2.92 -15.31 -3.65
C SER A 11 2.85 -13.79 -3.52
N VAL A 12 3.22 -13.11 -4.61
CA VAL A 12 3.10 -11.66 -4.72
C VAL A 12 2.40 -11.31 -6.03
N ASP A 13 1.34 -10.53 -5.95
CA ASP A 13 0.57 -10.07 -7.11
C ASP A 13 1.18 -8.77 -7.64
N PHE A 14 2.24 -8.89 -8.44
CA PHE A 14 2.86 -7.75 -9.11
C PHE A 14 2.04 -7.29 -10.32
N PRO A 15 2.21 -6.03 -10.77
CA PRO A 15 1.58 -5.52 -12.00
C PRO A 15 1.91 -6.34 -13.25
N THR A 16 3.08 -6.97 -13.25
CA THR A 16 3.58 -7.83 -14.35
C THR A 16 3.04 -9.25 -14.32
N GLY A 17 2.33 -9.62 -13.27
CA GLY A 17 1.79 -10.96 -13.02
C GLY A 17 2.16 -11.50 -11.65
N THR A 18 1.48 -12.55 -11.22
CA THR A 18 1.72 -13.14 -9.90
C THR A 18 2.99 -13.97 -9.89
N ALA A 19 3.95 -13.57 -9.07
CA ALA A 19 5.13 -14.36 -8.76
C ALA A 19 4.84 -15.32 -7.60
N ARG A 20 5.35 -16.57 -7.69
CA ARG A 20 5.10 -17.62 -6.71
C ARG A 20 6.38 -18.36 -6.39
N TRP A 21 6.74 -18.33 -5.11
CA TRP A 21 7.97 -18.95 -4.62
C TRP A 21 7.70 -19.99 -3.55
N CYS A 22 8.65 -20.93 -3.43
CA CYS A 22 8.73 -21.87 -2.33
C CYS A 22 10.19 -22.07 -1.90
N ASP A 23 10.40 -22.53 -0.69
CA ASP A 23 11.74 -22.75 -0.10
C ASP A 23 12.44 -24.02 -0.59
N GLY A 24 11.78 -24.84 -1.39
CA GLY A 24 12.40 -26.05 -1.94
C GLY A 24 11.73 -26.59 -3.19
N GLY A 25 12.48 -26.68 -4.28
CA GLY A 25 12.04 -27.35 -5.51
C GLY A 25 10.83 -26.70 -6.17
N PHE A 26 9.71 -27.41 -6.15
CA PHE A 26 8.40 -26.90 -6.60
C PHE A 26 7.27 -27.61 -5.86
N PHE A 27 6.18 -26.89 -5.63
CA PHE A 27 4.95 -27.41 -5.03
C PHE A 27 3.74 -26.97 -5.84
N ALA A 28 2.75 -27.86 -5.94
CA ALA A 28 1.42 -27.53 -6.47
C ALA A 28 0.47 -27.25 -5.30
N PHE A 29 -0.12 -26.06 -5.28
CA PHE A 29 -1.05 -25.64 -4.26
C PHE A 29 -2.14 -24.76 -4.88
N GLU A 30 -3.42 -25.06 -4.57
CA GLU A 30 -4.60 -24.34 -5.09
C GLU A 30 -4.58 -24.16 -6.64
N GLY A 31 -4.16 -25.20 -7.37
CA GLY A 31 -4.08 -25.15 -8.84
C GLY A 31 -2.94 -24.31 -9.40
N ASN A 32 -2.08 -23.77 -8.54
CA ASN A 32 -0.90 -22.98 -8.90
C ASN A 32 0.38 -23.76 -8.63
N ILE A 33 1.45 -23.41 -9.36
CA ILE A 33 2.78 -24.00 -9.15
C ILE A 33 3.68 -22.95 -8.50
N PHE A 34 4.17 -23.28 -7.31
CA PHE A 34 5.19 -22.51 -6.59
C PHE A 34 6.57 -23.10 -6.93
N ARG A 35 7.55 -22.25 -7.14
CA ARG A 35 8.91 -22.66 -7.54
C ARG A 35 9.94 -21.90 -6.71
N SER A 36 11.14 -22.46 -6.59
CA SER A 36 12.25 -21.77 -5.90
C SER A 36 12.73 -20.50 -6.61
N ARG A 37 12.35 -20.32 -7.89
CA ARG A 37 12.77 -19.16 -8.69
C ARG A 37 11.66 -18.73 -9.64
N ASP A 38 11.40 -17.42 -9.64
CA ASP A 38 10.53 -16.76 -10.63
C ASP A 38 11.36 -16.34 -11.86
N PRO A 39 10.81 -16.40 -13.09
CA PRO A 39 11.53 -16.02 -14.31
C PRO A 39 11.85 -14.52 -14.38
N VAL A 40 11.06 -13.65 -13.79
CA VAL A 40 11.22 -12.19 -13.81
C VAL A 40 11.96 -11.71 -12.56
N TRP A 41 11.45 -12.09 -11.40
CA TRP A 41 11.92 -11.62 -10.09
C TRP A 41 13.08 -12.45 -9.53
N GLY A 42 13.38 -13.60 -10.13
CA GLY A 42 14.44 -14.48 -9.67
C GLY A 42 14.10 -15.25 -8.39
N PRO A 43 15.09 -15.75 -7.65
CA PRO A 43 14.89 -16.38 -6.36
C PRO A 43 14.70 -15.35 -5.26
N VAL A 44 14.00 -15.74 -4.18
CA VAL A 44 14.03 -15.02 -2.91
C VAL A 44 15.39 -15.20 -2.26
N ALA A 45 16.00 -14.11 -1.85
CA ALA A 45 17.30 -14.10 -1.20
C ALA A 45 17.19 -14.22 0.32
N ALA A 46 16.26 -13.45 0.90
CA ALA A 46 15.98 -13.45 2.31
C ALA A 46 14.53 -13.04 2.56
N VAL A 47 13.99 -13.51 3.67
CA VAL A 47 12.73 -13.06 4.25
C VAL A 47 13.03 -12.68 5.69
N ASP A 48 12.64 -11.48 6.08
CA ASP A 48 12.85 -10.99 7.44
C ASP A 48 11.90 -11.71 8.41
N ALA A 49 12.32 -11.81 9.66
CA ALA A 49 11.47 -12.37 10.69
C ALA A 49 10.21 -11.52 10.86
N ILE A 50 9.06 -12.16 10.89
CA ILE A 50 7.79 -11.53 11.22
C ILE A 50 7.74 -11.40 12.74
N ALA A 51 7.87 -10.17 13.25
CA ALA A 51 7.76 -9.90 14.66
C ALA A 51 6.29 -9.69 15.02
N GLU A 52 5.72 -10.61 15.80
CA GLU A 52 4.41 -10.42 16.42
C GLU A 52 4.62 -9.71 17.76
N GLY A 53 4.29 -8.42 17.83
CA GLY A 53 4.33 -7.63 19.06
C GLY A 53 2.99 -7.65 19.79
N LEU A 54 3.04 -7.77 21.11
CA LEU A 54 1.92 -7.43 21.99
C LEU A 54 1.98 -5.91 22.22
N GLY A 55 1.19 -5.13 21.48
CA GLY A 55 1.19 -3.67 21.62
C GLY A 55 0.66 -2.95 20.37
N ASP A 56 0.93 -1.65 20.29
CA ASP A 56 0.51 -0.79 19.19
C ASP A 56 1.37 -0.93 17.92
N GLU A 57 2.38 -1.78 17.93
CA GLU A 57 3.22 -2.04 16.77
C GLU A 57 2.57 -3.08 15.86
N LEU A 58 2.29 -2.66 14.63
CA LEU A 58 1.79 -3.57 13.61
C LEU A 58 2.94 -4.42 13.06
N PRO A 59 2.74 -5.74 12.90
CA PRO A 59 3.78 -6.60 12.37
C PRO A 59 4.09 -6.18 10.93
N SER A 60 5.35 -5.85 10.69
CA SER A 60 5.92 -5.62 9.37
C SER A 60 6.95 -6.69 9.06
N THR A 61 7.14 -6.99 7.81
CA THR A 61 8.20 -7.89 7.35
C THR A 61 8.83 -7.34 6.09
N GLY A 62 9.97 -7.86 5.72
CA GLY A 62 10.63 -7.56 4.48
C GLY A 62 11.05 -8.82 3.76
N PHE A 63 11.25 -8.72 2.47
CA PHE A 63 11.89 -9.77 1.71
C PHE A 63 12.72 -9.17 0.59
N SER A 64 13.73 -9.90 0.19
CA SER A 64 14.60 -9.50 -0.92
C SER A 64 14.63 -10.57 -1.99
N VAL A 65 14.76 -10.11 -3.24
CA VAL A 65 14.87 -10.99 -4.41
C VAL A 65 16.09 -10.64 -5.26
N PHE A 66 16.58 -11.61 -6.00
CA PHE A 66 17.66 -11.42 -6.98
C PHE A 66 17.10 -11.54 -8.40
N PRO A 67 16.62 -10.46 -9.01
CA PRO A 67 16.04 -10.50 -10.33
C PRO A 67 17.05 -10.92 -11.39
N ALA A 68 16.55 -11.55 -12.46
CA ALA A 68 17.36 -11.94 -13.59
C ALA A 68 18.03 -10.70 -14.22
N LYS A 69 19.27 -10.85 -14.70
CA LYS A 69 20.00 -9.75 -15.37
C LYS A 69 19.28 -9.22 -16.62
N SER A 70 18.47 -10.04 -17.24
CA SER A 70 17.66 -9.69 -18.41
C SER A 70 16.40 -8.89 -18.08
N THR A 71 15.99 -8.83 -16.81
CA THR A 71 14.80 -8.08 -16.41
C THR A 71 15.07 -6.57 -16.53
N PRO A 72 14.23 -5.81 -17.25
CA PRO A 72 14.39 -4.36 -17.40
C PRO A 72 14.30 -3.64 -16.02
N VAL A 73 15.12 -2.61 -15.84
CA VAL A 73 15.10 -1.80 -14.61
C VAL A 73 13.74 -1.16 -14.38
N ALA A 74 13.09 -0.67 -15.44
CA ALA A 74 11.77 -0.08 -15.37
C ALA A 74 10.69 -1.03 -14.80
N THR A 75 10.88 -2.34 -14.97
CA THR A 75 9.98 -3.34 -14.36
C THR A 75 10.23 -3.51 -12.86
N LEU A 76 11.47 -3.31 -12.43
CA LEU A 76 11.90 -3.51 -11.04
C LEU A 76 11.69 -2.26 -10.16
N ASP A 77 11.60 -1.10 -10.80
CA ASP A 77 11.48 0.22 -10.16
C ASP A 77 10.20 0.94 -10.62
N SER A 78 9.10 0.18 -10.69
CA SER A 78 7.79 0.73 -11.06
C SER A 78 7.03 1.14 -9.81
N ASP A 79 6.45 2.35 -9.82
CA ASP A 79 5.59 2.84 -8.74
C ASP A 79 4.37 1.95 -8.50
N ASP A 80 3.93 1.22 -9.53
CA ASP A 80 2.79 0.30 -9.46
C ASP A 80 3.06 -0.95 -8.60
N ILE A 81 4.31 -1.20 -8.22
CA ILE A 81 4.69 -2.29 -7.30
C ILE A 81 4.14 -2.03 -5.90
N GLN A 82 4.10 -0.76 -5.49
CA GLN A 82 3.52 -0.37 -4.22
C GLN A 82 2.04 -0.76 -4.17
N GLY A 83 1.63 -1.38 -3.07
CA GLY A 83 0.27 -1.90 -2.90
C GLY A 83 0.05 -3.32 -3.45
N SER A 84 1.04 -3.94 -4.10
CA SER A 84 1.00 -5.35 -4.50
C SER A 84 0.78 -6.24 -3.28
N ARG A 85 -0.14 -7.21 -3.40
CA ARG A 85 -0.48 -8.09 -2.28
C ARG A 85 0.54 -9.21 -2.15
N LEU A 86 1.01 -9.43 -0.93
CA LEU A 86 1.85 -10.57 -0.56
C LEU A 86 1.06 -11.50 0.35
N LYS A 87 1.15 -12.81 0.06
CA LYS A 87 0.64 -13.87 0.92
C LYS A 87 1.74 -14.88 1.17
N MET A 88 1.83 -15.37 2.41
CA MET A 88 2.74 -16.43 2.80
C MET A 88 1.98 -17.52 3.54
N TRP A 89 2.28 -18.77 3.20
CA TRP A 89 1.71 -19.96 3.83
C TRP A 89 2.82 -20.83 4.40
N ILE A 90 2.53 -21.47 5.52
CA ILE A 90 3.30 -22.60 6.03
C ILE A 90 2.53 -23.85 5.62
N ALA A 91 3.13 -24.66 4.76
CA ALA A 91 2.52 -25.84 4.20
C ALA A 91 3.14 -27.11 4.77
N GLU A 92 2.29 -28.05 5.14
CA GLU A 92 2.71 -29.41 5.44
C GLU A 92 2.66 -30.25 4.17
N PHE A 93 3.70 -31.01 3.92
CA PHE A 93 3.73 -31.94 2.78
C PHE A 93 4.21 -33.32 3.17
N ASP A 94 3.76 -34.30 2.43
CA ASP A 94 4.25 -35.68 2.54
C ASP A 94 5.57 -35.82 1.76
N PRO A 95 6.71 -36.10 2.42
CA PRO A 95 8.01 -36.25 1.76
C PRO A 95 8.09 -37.37 0.74
N ALA A 96 7.20 -38.37 0.82
CA ALA A 96 7.20 -39.49 -0.11
C ALA A 96 6.52 -39.13 -1.44
N SER A 97 5.45 -38.35 -1.41
CA SER A 97 4.68 -37.97 -2.60
C SER A 97 4.96 -36.54 -3.07
N GLY A 98 5.54 -35.68 -2.21
CA GLY A 98 5.71 -34.26 -2.46
C GLY A 98 4.40 -33.46 -2.48
N LEU A 99 3.28 -34.08 -2.09
CA LEU A 99 1.96 -33.43 -2.08
C LEU A 99 1.75 -32.65 -0.80
N ILE A 100 1.20 -31.44 -0.93
CA ILE A 100 0.76 -30.65 0.21
C ILE A 100 -0.47 -31.31 0.81
N THR A 101 -0.42 -31.55 2.11
CA THR A 101 -1.51 -32.16 2.89
C THR A 101 -2.32 -31.12 3.63
N ASP A 102 -1.68 -30.01 4.04
CA ASP A 102 -2.31 -28.88 4.72
C ASP A 102 -1.49 -27.61 4.49
N ALA A 103 -2.11 -26.42 4.58
CA ALA A 103 -1.41 -25.15 4.46
C ALA A 103 -2.16 -24.04 5.20
N ASP A 104 -1.48 -23.45 6.15
CA ASP A 104 -1.99 -22.31 6.92
C ASP A 104 -1.49 -21.00 6.34
N LEU A 105 -2.41 -20.04 6.16
CA LEU A 105 -2.04 -18.67 5.79
C LEU A 105 -1.38 -18.00 6.99
N TYR A 106 -0.08 -17.79 6.90
CA TYR A 106 0.73 -17.22 7.99
C TYR A 106 0.79 -15.69 7.94
N TYR A 107 0.85 -15.12 6.73
CA TYR A 107 0.95 -13.66 6.55
C TYR A 107 0.18 -13.21 5.32
N ASP A 108 -0.54 -12.08 5.45
CA ASP A 108 -1.23 -11.38 4.36
C ASP A 108 -0.97 -9.89 4.50
N GLY A 109 -0.25 -9.35 3.55
CA GLY A 109 0.18 -7.96 3.58
C GLY A 109 0.27 -7.33 2.21
N ARG A 110 0.75 -6.10 2.19
CA ARG A 110 0.99 -5.36 0.95
C ARG A 110 2.36 -4.72 0.97
N ILE A 111 2.98 -4.66 -0.20
CA ILE A 111 4.22 -3.94 -0.39
C ILE A 111 3.96 -2.46 -0.16
N ASP A 112 4.65 -1.88 0.81
CA ASP A 112 4.62 -0.45 1.10
C ASP A 112 5.74 0.27 0.34
N ARG A 113 6.92 -0.33 0.31
CA ARG A 113 8.09 0.26 -0.32
C ARG A 113 8.93 -0.80 -1.04
N SER A 114 9.51 -0.42 -2.17
CA SER A 114 10.54 -1.19 -2.87
C SER A 114 11.83 -0.38 -2.99
N VAL A 115 12.96 -1.03 -2.80
CA VAL A 115 14.29 -0.42 -2.99
C VAL A 115 15.10 -1.30 -3.91
N LEU A 116 15.46 -0.76 -5.08
CA LEU A 116 16.34 -1.43 -6.04
C LEU A 116 17.79 -1.08 -5.75
N GLU A 117 18.60 -2.08 -5.46
CA GLU A 117 20.04 -1.95 -5.30
C GLU A 117 20.76 -2.56 -6.50
N ILE A 118 21.62 -1.76 -7.13
CA ILE A 118 22.42 -2.20 -8.29
C ILE A 118 23.89 -2.16 -7.91
N GLY A 119 24.46 -3.34 -7.70
CA GLY A 119 25.90 -3.51 -7.48
C GLY A 119 26.66 -3.96 -8.75
N LYS A 120 27.98 -4.08 -8.66
CA LYS A 120 28.83 -4.52 -9.78
C LYS A 120 28.49 -5.91 -10.29
N ALA A 121 28.08 -6.83 -9.42
CA ALA A 121 27.85 -8.23 -9.73
C ALA A 121 26.40 -8.68 -9.61
N LEU A 122 25.64 -8.07 -8.72
CA LEU A 122 24.29 -8.46 -8.33
C LEU A 122 23.35 -7.27 -8.37
N ARG A 123 22.11 -7.55 -8.69
CA ARG A 123 20.96 -6.67 -8.43
C ARG A 123 20.11 -7.31 -7.36
N SER A 124 19.65 -6.54 -6.41
CA SER A 124 18.67 -6.95 -5.43
C SER A 124 17.52 -5.95 -5.40
N VAL A 125 16.33 -6.45 -5.15
CA VAL A 125 15.18 -5.62 -4.83
C VAL A 125 14.73 -6.01 -3.44
N ASN A 126 14.71 -5.03 -2.55
CA ASN A 126 14.26 -5.18 -1.17
C ASN A 126 12.85 -4.61 -1.07
N PHE A 127 11.94 -5.39 -0.52
CA PHE A 127 10.55 -5.00 -0.31
C PHE A 127 10.26 -4.89 1.16
N GLU A 128 9.66 -3.79 1.56
CA GLU A 128 9.05 -3.60 2.88
C GLU A 128 7.55 -3.88 2.75
N VAL A 129 7.02 -4.70 3.64
CA VAL A 129 5.63 -5.18 3.57
C VAL A 129 4.92 -4.88 4.87
N GLY A 130 3.88 -4.09 4.79
CA GLY A 130 2.97 -3.81 5.90
C GLY A 130 1.77 -4.76 5.90
N THR A 131 1.14 -4.94 7.06
CA THR A 131 -0.08 -5.74 7.17
C THR A 131 -1.29 -5.03 6.56
N MET A 132 -2.32 -5.81 6.19
CA MET A 132 -3.59 -5.24 5.75
C MET A 132 -4.26 -4.36 6.81
N ILE A 133 -4.02 -4.65 8.10
CA ILE A 133 -4.58 -3.90 9.24
C ILE A 133 -4.02 -2.48 9.29
N GLU A 134 -2.75 -2.29 8.93
CA GLU A 134 -2.11 -0.97 8.89
C GLU A 134 -2.89 0.02 8.03
N ARG A 135 -3.41 -0.43 6.88
CA ARG A 135 -4.22 0.43 6.01
C ARG A 135 -5.54 0.87 6.62
N LEU A 136 -6.10 0.10 7.55
CA LEU A 136 -7.31 0.50 8.29
C LEU A 136 -7.02 1.64 9.28
N LEU A 137 -5.77 1.72 9.75
CA LEU A 137 -5.31 2.76 10.66
C LEU A 137 -4.76 3.98 9.94
N LEU A 138 -4.37 3.85 8.66
CA LEU A 138 -3.98 4.99 7.84
C LEU A 138 -5.18 5.93 7.71
N ARG A 139 -4.96 7.17 8.15
CA ARG A 139 -5.94 8.24 7.97
C ARG A 139 -6.30 8.31 6.49
N ASN A 140 -7.56 8.11 6.19
CA ASN A 140 -8.03 8.32 4.84
C ASN A 140 -7.86 9.81 4.50
N SER A 141 -6.70 10.14 3.92
CA SER A 141 -6.35 11.50 3.47
C SER A 141 -7.12 11.89 2.20
N GLY A 142 -8.02 11.05 1.76
CA GLY A 142 -8.84 11.29 0.59
C GLY A 142 -9.78 12.48 0.77
N ASN A 143 -10.25 12.98 -0.33
CA ASN A 143 -11.21 14.08 -0.47
C ASN A 143 -12.59 13.71 0.10
N SER A 144 -12.66 13.33 1.39
CA SER A 144 -13.89 12.88 2.05
C SER A 144 -15.03 13.90 2.00
N LEU A 145 -14.70 15.17 1.76
CA LEU A 145 -15.66 16.26 1.56
C LEU A 145 -15.83 16.68 0.10
N SER A 146 -15.24 15.92 -0.84
CA SER A 146 -15.36 16.21 -2.26
C SER A 146 -16.61 15.55 -2.85
N ALA A 147 -17.53 16.35 -3.39
CA ALA A 147 -18.72 15.85 -4.08
C ALA A 147 -18.36 14.92 -5.24
N SER A 148 -17.28 15.21 -5.99
CA SER A 148 -16.82 14.37 -7.09
C SER A 148 -16.35 13.00 -6.62
N TRP A 149 -15.64 12.92 -5.49
CA TRP A 149 -15.22 11.67 -4.91
C TRP A 149 -16.41 10.84 -4.41
N HIS A 150 -17.37 11.47 -3.69
CA HIS A 150 -18.57 10.80 -3.23
C HIS A 150 -19.37 10.20 -4.38
N LYS A 151 -19.57 10.97 -5.45
CA LYS A 151 -20.27 10.48 -6.65
C LYS A 151 -19.55 9.35 -7.38
N SER A 152 -18.22 9.28 -7.28
CA SER A 152 -17.46 8.17 -7.89
C SER A 152 -17.64 6.87 -7.10
N VAL A 153 -17.83 6.95 -5.78
CA VAL A 153 -18.04 5.78 -4.91
C VAL A 153 -19.52 5.40 -4.83
N TRP A 154 -20.42 6.40 -4.75
CA TRP A 154 -21.88 6.22 -4.70
C TRP A 154 -22.54 7.04 -5.79
N PRO A 155 -22.77 6.44 -6.97
CA PRO A 155 -23.45 7.13 -8.07
C PRO A 155 -24.86 7.59 -7.65
N GLY A 156 -25.12 8.89 -7.82
CA GLY A 156 -26.41 9.48 -7.47
C GLY A 156 -26.44 10.17 -6.10
N GLU A 157 -25.37 10.14 -5.31
CA GLU A 157 -25.30 10.90 -4.07
C GLU A 157 -25.19 12.40 -4.35
N THR A 158 -26.07 13.21 -3.69
CA THR A 158 -26.13 14.66 -3.83
C THR A 158 -25.82 15.40 -2.53
N GLY A 159 -25.60 14.69 -1.42
CA GLY A 159 -25.42 15.28 -0.08
C GLY A 159 -24.25 16.25 0.03
N HIS A 160 -23.21 16.05 -0.78
CA HIS A 160 -22.01 16.90 -0.78
C HIS A 160 -21.96 17.93 -1.92
N ASP A 161 -23.00 18.04 -2.74
CA ASP A 161 -23.03 18.99 -3.87
C ASP A 161 -22.95 20.44 -3.42
N GLN A 162 -23.41 20.73 -2.19
CA GLN A 162 -23.36 22.05 -1.60
C GLN A 162 -22.08 22.31 -0.78
N ALA A 163 -21.26 21.29 -0.50
CA ALA A 163 -20.04 21.43 0.28
C ALA A 163 -18.84 21.88 -0.55
N THR A 164 -18.87 21.67 -1.87
CA THR A 164 -17.79 22.05 -2.78
C THR A 164 -18.19 23.23 -3.64
N GLY A 165 -17.26 24.17 -3.79
CA GLY A 165 -17.49 25.35 -4.64
C GLY A 165 -18.19 26.52 -3.96
N LEU A 166 -18.26 26.53 -2.63
CA LEU A 166 -18.74 27.67 -1.87
C LEU A 166 -17.83 28.88 -2.12
N LYS A 167 -18.29 29.81 -2.93
CA LYS A 167 -17.62 31.10 -3.18
C LYS A 167 -17.83 32.09 -2.02
N THR A 168 -18.71 31.77 -1.11
CA THR A 168 -19.05 32.61 0.03
C THR A 168 -18.58 31.94 1.32
N PRO A 169 -17.77 32.61 2.15
CA PRO A 169 -17.38 32.06 3.45
C PRO A 169 -18.61 31.89 4.33
N VAL A 170 -18.84 30.68 4.80
CA VAL A 170 -19.91 30.41 5.79
C VAL A 170 -19.29 30.46 7.15
N ALA A 171 -19.76 31.40 7.98
CA ALA A 171 -19.33 31.51 9.37
C ALA A 171 -20.08 30.48 10.22
N TRP A 172 -19.37 29.53 10.83
CA TRP A 172 -19.92 28.54 11.75
C TRP A 172 -19.88 29.08 13.18
N GLY A 173 -21.06 29.20 13.80
CA GLY A 173 -21.16 29.52 15.23
C GLY A 173 -20.97 30.99 15.60
N VAL A 174 -20.89 31.88 14.66
CA VAL A 174 -20.90 33.34 14.86
C VAL A 174 -21.96 33.96 13.94
N SER A 175 -22.61 35.03 14.38
CA SER A 175 -23.47 35.83 13.54
C SER A 175 -22.69 36.24 12.31
N SER A 176 -23.23 35.93 11.12
CA SER A 176 -22.65 36.25 9.85
C SER A 176 -22.10 37.67 9.85
N PRO A 177 -20.83 37.92 9.48
CA PRO A 177 -20.35 39.27 9.34
C PRO A 177 -21.26 40.02 8.38
N ALA A 178 -21.83 41.10 8.83
CA ALA A 178 -22.68 41.95 8.04
C ALA A 178 -21.86 42.46 6.84
N GLY A 179 -22.30 42.15 5.65
CA GLY A 179 -21.71 42.66 4.44
C GLY A 179 -20.86 41.69 3.67
N GLY A 180 -21.51 40.78 2.95
CA GLY A 180 -20.93 40.25 1.73
C GLY A 180 -20.59 41.44 0.84
N VAL A 181 -19.31 41.55 0.47
CA VAL A 181 -18.88 42.51 -0.53
C VAL A 181 -19.51 42.11 -1.87
N SER A 182 -20.67 42.66 -2.12
CA SER A 182 -21.27 42.72 -3.44
C SER A 182 -20.31 43.56 -4.28
N GLY A 183 -19.57 42.94 -5.18
CA GLY A 183 -18.79 43.59 -6.20
C GLY A 183 -19.70 44.34 -7.17
N GLY A 184 -19.92 45.61 -6.89
CA GLY A 184 -20.65 46.50 -7.79
C GLY A 184 -20.21 47.93 -7.53
N GLY A 185 -19.40 48.49 -8.41
CA GLY A 185 -19.31 49.89 -8.80
C GLY A 185 -19.01 50.96 -7.75
N GLY A 186 -17.86 51.59 -7.88
CA GLY A 186 -17.59 52.99 -7.79
C GLY A 186 -17.95 53.75 -6.50
N GLY A 187 -16.91 54.26 -5.81
CA GLY A 187 -17.08 55.26 -4.76
C GLY A 187 -15.82 55.45 -3.93
N SER A 188 -15.08 56.50 -4.25
CA SER A 188 -13.93 56.98 -3.49
C SER A 188 -14.26 57.29 -2.04
N GLY A 189 -13.48 56.79 -1.10
CA GLY A 189 -13.55 57.18 0.31
C GLY A 189 -12.28 56.79 1.06
N ARG A 190 -11.47 57.78 1.37
CA ARG A 190 -10.28 57.75 2.22
C ARG A 190 -10.64 57.26 3.62
N GLY A 191 -9.85 56.37 4.17
CA GLY A 191 -9.85 56.07 5.59
C GLY A 191 -8.84 54.98 5.93
N GLY A 192 -7.66 55.43 6.42
CA GLY A 192 -6.58 54.55 6.83
C GLY A 192 -6.89 53.82 8.14
N GLY A 193 -6.45 52.61 8.22
CA GLY A 193 -6.38 51.83 9.45
C GLY A 193 -5.37 50.74 9.32
N ILE A 194 -4.16 51.02 9.81
CA ILE A 194 -3.07 50.06 9.88
C ILE A 194 -3.35 49.12 11.05
N TYR A 195 -3.56 47.85 10.79
CA TYR A 195 -3.51 46.84 11.86
C TYR A 195 -2.19 46.04 11.71
N GLN A 196 -1.31 46.30 12.72
CA GLN A 196 -0.10 45.52 12.92
C GLN A 196 -0.48 44.09 13.33
N GLN A 197 0.00 43.11 12.60
CA GLN A 197 0.03 41.74 13.07
C GLN A 197 1.17 41.59 14.10
N GLN A 198 0.83 41.27 15.32
CA GLN A 198 1.80 40.76 16.30
C GLN A 198 2.03 39.29 16.04
N VAL A 199 3.26 38.98 15.66
CA VAL A 199 3.78 37.61 15.63
C VAL A 199 4.22 37.26 17.04
N LEU A 200 3.56 36.28 17.66
CA LEU A 200 4.03 35.66 18.90
C LEU A 200 5.06 34.59 18.54
N ARG A 201 6.20 34.68 19.21
CA ARG A 201 7.29 33.70 19.17
C ARG A 201 6.95 32.46 19.97
#